data_e7c9c52233b35a014f4ee7c26329d9b3
#
_entry.id   e7c9c52233b35a014f4ee7c26329d9b3
#
_cell.length_a   1.000
_cell.length_b   1.000
_cell.length_c   1.000
_cell.angle_alpha   90.00
_cell.angle_beta   90.00
_cell.angle_gamma   90.00
#
_symmetry.space_group_name_H-M   'P 1'
#
loop_
_entity.id
_entity.type
_entity.pdbx_description
1 polymer ?
#
loop_
_entity_poly.entity_id
_entity_poly.type
_entity_poly.pdbx_seq_one_letter_code
_entity_poly.pdbx_strand_id
1 'polypeptide(L)'
;LRDALSRCHVAGIRSNLAFLEALVRHPAVVEASIDTGYLDRHLDQFVANDAPPPAPLLAAGAVALLLRDQAAEAQASAASPDPGSPWALADGWRLRGRTPRRLRLQSGASVMEASARGHGGDWTIAVDGTEHAVAGAHRIGDRLELRLDGHARQLSTFFDGDLLELHDGQHRLPLRRLPVERGQDQGPGGGDGRVLAPMPGRVVLVKVQAGQAVAAGAELLVLEAMKMELAVRAPCEGRVSELRVAAGDFVEADAVLARVAAEAP
;
A
#
# COMPACT_ATOMS: atom_id res chain seq x y z
N LEU A 1 11.06 19.57 27.79
CA LEU A 1 9.79 18.84 27.68
C LEU A 1 9.53 18.44 26.22
N ARG A 2 9.64 19.35 25.21
CA ARG A 2 9.46 19.04 23.80
C ARG A 2 10.31 17.87 23.32
N ASP A 3 11.62 17.91 23.60
CA ASP A 3 12.56 16.86 23.24
C ASP A 3 12.26 15.54 23.97
N ALA A 4 11.80 15.59 25.20
CA ALA A 4 11.38 14.39 25.93
C ALA A 4 10.12 13.74 25.32
N LEU A 5 9.12 14.55 24.94
CA LEU A 5 7.91 14.04 24.29
C LEU A 5 8.19 13.46 22.90
N SER A 6 9.08 14.09 22.11
CA SER A 6 9.44 13.59 20.79
C SER A 6 10.18 12.24 20.82
N ARG A 7 10.80 11.90 21.96
CA ARG A 7 11.46 10.61 22.18
C ARG A 7 10.58 9.59 22.91
N CYS A 8 9.36 10.00 23.30
CA CYS A 8 8.44 9.11 23.99
C CYS A 8 7.62 8.31 22.96
N HIS A 9 7.68 6.99 23.03
CA HIS A 9 6.89 6.09 22.21
C HIS A 9 5.96 5.25 23.09
N VAL A 10 4.67 5.25 22.74
CA VAL A 10 3.66 4.41 23.40
C VAL A 10 2.93 3.65 22.32
N ALA A 11 3.19 2.35 22.22
CA ALA A 11 2.58 1.46 21.24
C ALA A 11 1.52 0.55 21.85
N GLY A 12 0.61 0.05 21.03
CA GLY A 12 -0.43 -0.92 21.41
C GLY A 12 -1.64 -0.32 22.12
N ILE A 13 -1.57 0.93 22.57
CA ILE A 13 -2.69 1.66 23.20
C ILE A 13 -2.84 3.06 22.62
N ARG A 14 -4.05 3.60 22.71
CA ARG A 14 -4.30 5.01 22.36
C ARG A 14 -3.61 5.91 23.40
N SER A 15 -2.78 6.83 22.92
CA SER A 15 -2.10 7.81 23.77
C SER A 15 -2.47 9.24 23.35
N ASN A 16 -2.27 10.19 24.26
CA ASN A 16 -2.46 11.61 23.99
C ASN A 16 -1.11 12.33 23.68
N LEU A 17 -0.08 11.58 23.30
CA LEU A 17 1.25 12.14 23.03
C LEU A 17 1.23 13.19 21.92
N ALA A 18 0.53 12.93 20.81
CA ALA A 18 0.41 13.89 19.71
C ALA A 18 -0.26 15.21 20.17
N PHE A 19 -1.31 15.10 20.99
CA PHE A 19 -1.96 16.26 21.62
C PHE A 19 -1.01 17.04 22.51
N LEU A 20 -0.26 16.34 23.39
CA LEU A 20 0.72 16.98 24.28
C LEU A 20 1.85 17.64 23.50
N GLU A 21 2.33 17.03 22.42
CA GLU A 21 3.33 17.62 21.54
C GLU A 21 2.83 18.90 20.86
N ALA A 22 1.61 18.87 20.33
CA ALA A 22 0.97 20.04 19.75
C ALA A 22 0.83 21.16 20.79
N LEU A 23 0.36 20.81 21.98
CA LEU A 23 0.14 21.75 23.07
C LEU A 23 1.44 22.45 23.50
N VAL A 24 2.51 21.71 23.76
CA VAL A 24 3.79 22.32 24.22
C VAL A 24 4.52 23.10 23.12
N ARG A 25 4.13 22.95 21.87
CA ARG A 25 4.65 23.71 20.74
C ARG A 25 3.81 24.95 20.42
N HIS A 26 2.58 24.99 20.92
CA HIS A 26 1.68 26.09 20.62
C HIS A 26 2.23 27.43 21.12
N PRO A 27 2.22 28.51 20.31
CA PRO A 27 2.79 29.80 20.69
C PRO A 27 2.24 30.33 22.02
N ALA A 28 0.94 30.26 22.23
CA ALA A 28 0.32 30.75 23.48
C ALA A 28 0.82 30.01 24.72
N VAL A 29 1.15 28.71 24.62
CA VAL A 29 1.72 27.92 25.73
C VAL A 29 3.19 28.30 25.95
N VAL A 30 3.94 28.55 24.87
CA VAL A 30 5.35 28.99 24.95
C VAL A 30 5.48 30.36 25.57
N GLU A 31 4.56 31.27 25.25
CA GLU A 31 4.49 32.65 25.74
C GLU A 31 3.82 32.77 27.12
N ALA A 32 3.33 31.64 27.67
CA ALA A 32 2.57 31.58 28.90
C ALA A 32 1.31 32.50 28.91
N SER A 33 0.69 32.70 27.75
CA SER A 33 -0.51 33.50 27.56
C SER A 33 -1.81 32.68 27.62
N ILE A 34 -1.80 31.55 28.35
CA ILE A 34 -2.92 30.64 28.52
C ILE A 34 -3.61 30.82 29.87
N ASP A 35 -4.92 30.62 29.87
CA ASP A 35 -5.76 30.53 31.07
C ASP A 35 -6.37 29.12 31.22
N THR A 36 -7.09 28.87 32.29
CA THR A 36 -7.71 27.57 32.58
C THR A 36 -8.81 27.17 31.58
N GLY A 37 -9.40 28.11 30.87
CA GLY A 37 -10.40 27.88 29.81
C GLY A 37 -9.82 27.88 28.40
N TYR A 38 -8.50 27.99 28.25
CA TYR A 38 -7.88 28.12 26.95
C TYR A 38 -8.13 26.88 26.07
N LEU A 39 -7.97 25.69 26.64
CA LEU A 39 -8.16 24.44 25.92
C LEU A 39 -9.62 24.24 25.47
N ASP A 40 -10.58 24.61 26.29
CA ASP A 40 -11.99 24.47 25.94
C ASP A 40 -12.39 25.35 24.74
N ARG A 41 -11.72 26.50 24.59
CA ARG A 41 -11.96 27.41 23.47
C ARG A 41 -11.21 27.09 22.20
N HIS A 42 -10.13 26.33 22.28
CA HIS A 42 -9.19 26.09 21.17
C HIS A 42 -8.87 24.61 20.97
N LEU A 43 -9.73 23.70 21.45
CA LEU A 43 -9.49 22.25 21.41
C LEU A 43 -9.30 21.74 19.97
N ASP A 44 -10.02 22.32 19.02
CA ASP A 44 -9.93 22.01 17.58
C ASP A 44 -8.54 22.24 16.99
N GLN A 45 -7.75 23.15 17.56
CA GLN A 45 -6.37 23.43 17.11
C GLN A 45 -5.36 22.36 17.56
N PHE A 46 -5.72 21.58 18.58
CA PHE A 46 -4.86 20.55 19.18
C PHE A 46 -5.27 19.12 18.83
N VAL A 47 -6.51 18.92 18.42
CA VAL A 47 -6.97 17.64 17.89
C VAL A 47 -6.38 17.46 16.51
N ALA A 48 -5.71 16.34 16.29
CA ALA A 48 -5.09 16.05 15.02
C ALA A 48 -6.08 16.26 13.88
N ASN A 49 -5.78 17.21 12.99
CA ASN A 49 -6.51 17.34 11.75
C ASN A 49 -6.33 16.03 10.97
N ASP A 50 -7.40 15.50 10.39
CA ASP A 50 -7.38 14.39 9.42
C ASP A 50 -6.65 14.77 8.11
N ALA A 51 -5.78 15.78 8.17
CA ALA A 51 -4.96 16.15 7.03
C ALA A 51 -4.03 14.98 6.64
N PRO A 52 -3.94 14.67 5.37
CA PRO A 52 -3.05 13.62 4.91
C PRO A 52 -1.60 13.96 5.33
N PRO A 53 -0.83 12.95 5.76
CA PRO A 53 0.55 13.17 6.18
C PRO A 53 1.39 13.69 5.02
N PRO A 54 2.46 14.46 5.29
CA PRO A 54 3.36 14.94 4.26
C PRO A 54 3.90 13.78 3.41
N ALA A 55 3.83 13.89 2.09
CA ALA A 55 4.28 12.85 1.17
C ALA A 55 5.73 12.39 1.40
N PRO A 56 6.71 13.28 1.73
CA PRO A 56 8.06 12.85 2.09
C PRO A 56 8.11 11.95 3.34
N LEU A 57 7.28 12.22 4.34
CA LEU A 57 7.21 11.40 5.55
C LEU A 57 6.57 10.04 5.26
N LEU A 58 5.57 10.02 4.38
CA LEU A 58 4.96 8.79 3.90
C LEU A 58 5.96 7.92 3.11
N ALA A 59 6.76 8.56 2.25
CA ALA A 59 7.82 7.88 1.51
C ALA A 59 8.87 7.26 2.46
N ALA A 60 9.28 7.98 3.49
CA ALA A 60 10.16 7.45 4.52
C ALA A 60 9.54 6.27 5.28
N GLY A 61 8.25 6.34 5.61
CA GLY A 61 7.50 5.24 6.22
C GLY A 61 7.43 4.00 5.34
N ALA A 62 7.18 4.17 4.04
CA ALA A 62 7.21 3.08 3.07
C ALA A 62 8.59 2.39 3.04
N VAL A 63 9.68 3.18 3.04
CA VAL A 63 11.05 2.64 3.10
C VAL A 63 11.32 1.89 4.38
N ALA A 64 10.88 2.39 5.54
CA ALA A 64 11.03 1.71 6.82
C ALA A 64 10.38 0.31 6.82
N LEU A 65 9.18 0.20 6.25
CA LEU A 65 8.47 -1.07 6.08
C LEU A 65 9.21 -2.01 5.14
N LEU A 66 9.72 -1.51 4.02
CA LEU A 66 10.47 -2.30 3.03
C LEU A 66 11.79 -2.82 3.61
N LEU A 67 12.51 -2.01 4.37
CA LEU A 67 13.73 -2.43 5.07
C LEU A 67 13.46 -3.51 6.13
N ARG A 68 12.32 -3.39 6.86
CA ARG A 68 11.89 -4.43 7.80
C ARG A 68 11.61 -5.75 7.09
N ASP A 69 10.88 -5.69 5.97
CA ASP A 69 10.55 -6.87 5.18
C ASP A 69 11.84 -7.54 4.65
N GLN A 70 12.78 -6.75 4.10
CA GLN A 70 14.07 -7.26 3.64
C GLN A 70 14.89 -7.92 4.76
N ALA A 71 14.88 -7.33 5.95
CA ALA A 71 15.57 -7.92 7.09
C ALA A 71 14.93 -9.25 7.51
N ALA A 72 13.60 -9.34 7.51
CA ALA A 72 12.87 -10.58 7.81
C ALA A 72 13.13 -11.66 6.73
N GLU A 73 13.11 -11.28 5.45
CA GLU A 73 13.42 -12.17 4.34
C GLU A 73 14.88 -12.68 4.42
N ALA A 74 15.84 -11.82 4.74
CA ALA A 74 17.25 -12.18 4.92
C ALA A 74 17.45 -13.16 6.09
N GLN A 75 16.74 -12.93 7.21
CA GLN A 75 16.75 -13.87 8.35
C GLN A 75 16.16 -15.24 7.98
N ALA A 76 15.03 -15.25 7.28
CA ALA A 76 14.39 -16.47 6.83
C ALA A 76 15.30 -17.24 5.84
N SER A 77 15.96 -16.52 4.93
CA SER A 77 16.94 -17.10 4.01
C SER A 77 18.13 -17.73 4.74
N ALA A 78 18.70 -17.02 5.73
CA ALA A 78 19.80 -17.53 6.53
C ALA A 78 19.45 -18.77 7.34
N ALA A 79 18.19 -18.92 7.74
CA ALA A 79 17.66 -20.08 8.46
C ALA A 79 17.23 -21.24 7.54
N SER A 80 17.26 -21.04 6.22
CA SER A 80 16.90 -22.04 5.21
C SER A 80 17.94 -23.15 5.13
N PRO A 81 17.57 -24.39 4.73
CA PRO A 81 18.51 -25.47 4.44
C PRO A 81 19.49 -25.14 3.29
N ASP A 82 19.14 -24.20 2.41
CA ASP A 82 19.96 -23.71 1.29
C ASP A 82 20.02 -22.17 1.30
N PRO A 83 20.80 -21.55 2.20
CA PRO A 83 20.89 -20.10 2.31
C PRO A 83 21.59 -19.42 1.13
N GLY A 84 22.31 -20.19 0.30
CA GLY A 84 22.98 -19.71 -0.91
C GLY A 84 22.11 -19.77 -2.17
N SER A 85 20.88 -20.20 -2.07
CA SER A 85 19.96 -20.32 -3.19
C SER A 85 19.68 -18.97 -3.86
N PRO A 86 19.77 -18.85 -5.19
CA PRO A 86 19.33 -17.63 -5.89
C PRO A 86 17.88 -17.24 -5.61
N TRP A 87 17.04 -18.19 -5.23
CA TRP A 87 15.63 -17.97 -4.87
C TRP A 87 15.45 -17.36 -3.49
N ALA A 88 16.49 -17.38 -2.65
CA ALA A 88 16.50 -16.78 -1.34
C ALA A 88 16.88 -15.28 -1.36
N LEU A 89 17.25 -14.73 -2.53
CA LEU A 89 17.60 -13.33 -2.68
C LEU A 89 16.36 -12.42 -2.59
N ALA A 90 16.34 -11.56 -1.59
CA ALA A 90 15.25 -10.58 -1.34
C ALA A 90 15.43 -9.28 -2.15
N ASP A 91 15.92 -9.38 -3.39
CA ASP A 91 16.22 -8.22 -4.25
C ASP A 91 15.01 -7.71 -5.06
N GLY A 92 13.85 -8.38 -4.91
CA GLY A 92 12.64 -8.06 -5.67
C GLY A 92 12.69 -8.43 -7.15
N TRP A 93 13.65 -9.26 -7.55
CA TRP A 93 13.75 -9.75 -8.92
C TRP A 93 12.49 -10.50 -9.37
N ARG A 94 12.03 -10.25 -10.60
CA ARG A 94 10.93 -10.96 -11.26
C ARG A 94 11.26 -11.19 -12.71
N LEU A 95 10.67 -12.23 -13.30
CA LEU A 95 10.93 -12.67 -14.69
C LEU A 95 10.66 -11.56 -15.73
N ARG A 96 9.79 -10.60 -15.43
CA ARG A 96 9.46 -9.44 -16.29
C ARG A 96 10.13 -8.13 -15.85
N GLY A 97 11.25 -8.20 -15.15
CA GLY A 97 11.96 -7.04 -14.61
C GLY A 97 11.50 -6.64 -13.21
N ARG A 98 11.96 -5.47 -12.75
CA ARG A 98 11.65 -4.98 -11.42
C ARG A 98 10.24 -4.36 -11.39
N THR A 99 9.26 -5.15 -11.01
CA THR A 99 7.90 -4.64 -10.81
C THR A 99 7.85 -3.76 -9.56
N PRO A 100 7.20 -2.58 -9.59
CA PRO A 100 7.02 -1.77 -8.39
C PRO A 100 6.33 -2.57 -7.29
N ARG A 101 6.84 -2.47 -6.07
CA ARG A 101 6.17 -3.00 -4.87
C ARG A 101 5.09 -1.99 -4.47
N ARG A 102 3.84 -2.41 -4.46
CA ARG A 102 2.72 -1.59 -3.99
C ARG A 102 2.54 -1.76 -2.49
N LEU A 103 2.33 -0.65 -1.81
CA LEU A 103 2.06 -0.56 -0.38
C LEU A 103 0.75 0.19 -0.21
N ARG A 104 -0.18 -0.37 0.58
CA ARG A 104 -1.36 0.34 1.04
C ARG A 104 -1.13 0.68 2.50
N LEU A 105 -1.17 1.97 2.81
CA LEU A 105 -0.85 2.54 4.11
C LEU A 105 -2.06 3.30 4.62
N GLN A 106 -2.40 3.09 5.88
CA GLN A 106 -3.48 3.81 6.56
C GLN A 106 -2.90 4.69 7.66
N SER A 107 -3.31 5.94 7.70
CA SER A 107 -3.07 6.85 8.81
C SER A 107 -4.38 7.54 9.20
N GLY A 108 -4.84 7.31 10.41
CA GLY A 108 -6.18 7.75 10.81
C GLY A 108 -7.28 7.18 9.91
N ALA A 109 -8.11 8.04 9.34
CA ALA A 109 -9.15 7.67 8.38
C ALA A 109 -8.63 7.57 6.92
N SER A 110 -7.45 8.13 6.63
CA SER A 110 -6.91 8.22 5.28
C SER A 110 -6.19 6.93 4.89
N VAL A 111 -6.51 6.41 3.70
CA VAL A 111 -5.79 5.29 3.07
C VAL A 111 -5.05 5.81 1.86
N MET A 112 -3.76 5.55 1.80
CA MET A 112 -2.85 6.04 0.77
C MET A 112 -2.14 4.88 0.10
N GLU A 113 -1.83 5.05 -1.18
CA GLU A 113 -1.06 4.08 -1.95
C GLU A 113 0.33 4.62 -2.24
N ALA A 114 1.33 3.80 -1.99
CA ALA A 114 2.69 4.07 -2.38
C ALA A 114 3.20 2.94 -3.29
N SER A 115 4.00 3.29 -4.27
CA SER A 115 4.71 2.32 -5.09
C SER A 115 6.22 2.51 -4.96
N ALA A 116 6.94 1.42 -4.78
CA ALA A 116 8.38 1.42 -4.53
C ALA A 116 9.14 0.66 -5.61
N ARG A 117 10.18 1.26 -6.16
CA ARG A 117 11.17 0.62 -7.04
C ARG A 117 12.54 0.76 -6.41
N GLY A 118 13.32 -0.30 -6.39
CA GLY A 118 14.66 -0.30 -5.80
C GLY A 118 14.86 -1.44 -4.81
N HIS A 119 16.00 -1.44 -4.12
CA HIS A 119 16.39 -2.44 -3.13
C HIS A 119 17.57 -1.94 -2.28
N GLY A 120 17.87 -2.61 -1.18
CA GLY A 120 19.12 -2.45 -0.44
C GLY A 120 19.36 -1.08 0.19
N GLY A 121 18.39 -0.20 0.22
CA GLY A 121 18.55 1.15 0.76
C GLY A 121 18.37 2.26 -0.28
N ASP A 122 18.38 1.91 -1.57
CA ASP A 122 18.18 2.86 -2.66
C ASP A 122 16.81 2.59 -3.33
N TRP A 123 15.93 3.58 -3.25
CA TRP A 123 14.52 3.45 -3.66
C TRP A 123 14.03 4.67 -4.40
N THR A 124 13.12 4.45 -5.34
CA THR A 124 12.20 5.48 -5.84
C THR A 124 10.82 5.16 -5.31
N ILE A 125 10.26 6.03 -4.50
CA ILE A 125 8.94 5.88 -3.89
C ILE A 125 7.99 6.87 -4.53
N ALA A 126 6.95 6.39 -5.18
CA ALA A 126 5.89 7.26 -5.67
C ALA A 126 4.72 7.25 -4.67
N VAL A 127 4.29 8.44 -4.25
CA VAL A 127 3.16 8.71 -3.36
C VAL A 127 2.27 9.72 -4.05
N ASP A 128 1.02 9.40 -4.27
CA ASP A 128 0.04 10.29 -4.92
C ASP A 128 0.55 10.91 -6.23
N GLY A 129 1.28 10.11 -7.02
CA GLY A 129 1.84 10.54 -8.31
C GLY A 129 3.15 11.33 -8.23
N THR A 130 3.62 11.69 -7.04
CA THR A 130 4.92 12.36 -6.83
C THR A 130 5.99 11.32 -6.51
N GLU A 131 7.10 11.36 -7.24
CA GLU A 131 8.24 10.46 -7.01
C GLU A 131 9.24 11.10 -6.05
N HIS A 132 9.67 10.33 -5.06
CA HIS A 132 10.69 10.67 -4.08
C HIS A 132 11.90 9.76 -4.25
N ALA A 133 13.08 10.35 -4.38
CA ALA A 133 14.34 9.62 -4.45
C ALA A 133 14.87 9.36 -3.04
N VAL A 134 15.13 8.09 -2.72
CA VAL A 134 15.70 7.67 -1.45
C VAL A 134 17.03 6.98 -1.70
N ALA A 135 18.06 7.40 -0.98
CA ALA A 135 19.40 6.83 -1.08
C ALA A 135 20.00 6.52 0.30
N GLY A 136 20.73 5.41 0.37
CA GLY A 136 21.46 4.98 1.56
C GLY A 136 20.58 4.71 2.77
N ALA A 137 19.31 4.35 2.57
CA ALA A 137 18.40 4.10 3.67
C ALA A 137 18.83 2.85 4.44
N HIS A 138 18.98 2.99 5.73
CA HIS A 138 19.28 1.90 6.65
C HIS A 138 18.65 2.14 8.01
N ARG A 139 18.45 1.07 8.77
CA ARG A 139 17.84 1.12 10.08
C ARG A 139 18.81 0.56 11.14
N ILE A 140 19.03 1.31 12.22
CA ILE A 140 19.84 0.93 13.36
C ILE A 140 18.94 1.04 14.60
N GLY A 141 18.48 -0.12 15.09
CA GLY A 141 17.52 -0.17 16.19
C GLY A 141 16.19 0.46 15.79
N ASP A 142 15.82 1.52 16.50
CA ASP A 142 14.61 2.34 16.27
C ASP A 142 14.83 3.54 15.35
N ARG A 143 16.04 3.71 14.83
CA ARG A 143 16.44 4.85 14.01
C ARG A 143 16.51 4.48 12.54
N LEU A 144 15.82 5.25 11.70
CA LEU A 144 15.93 5.22 10.25
C LEU A 144 16.79 6.40 9.80
N GLU A 145 17.84 6.13 9.07
CA GLU A 145 18.70 7.13 8.42
C GLU A 145 18.60 6.94 6.90
N LEU A 146 18.38 8.05 6.17
CA LEU A 146 18.26 8.05 4.73
C LEU A 146 18.55 9.43 4.14
N ARG A 147 18.84 9.46 2.86
CA ARG A 147 18.72 10.67 2.04
C ARG A 147 17.40 10.64 1.29
N LEU A 148 16.56 11.64 1.53
CA LEU A 148 15.29 11.80 0.85
C LEU A 148 15.35 13.07 0.00
N ASP A 149 15.21 12.93 -1.30
CA ASP A 149 15.30 14.03 -2.26
C ASP A 149 16.59 14.88 -2.10
N GLY A 150 17.71 14.18 -1.87
CA GLY A 150 19.03 14.78 -1.65
C GLY A 150 19.30 15.28 -0.24
N HIS A 151 18.32 15.34 0.65
CA HIS A 151 18.44 15.83 2.01
C HIS A 151 18.61 14.67 3.01
N ALA A 152 19.63 14.75 3.86
CA ALA A 152 19.81 13.78 4.95
C ALA A 152 18.67 13.92 5.97
N ARG A 153 18.05 12.81 6.32
CA ARG A 153 16.97 12.71 7.30
C ARG A 153 17.29 11.61 8.30
N GLN A 154 16.89 11.85 9.53
CA GLN A 154 16.94 10.90 10.61
C GLN A 154 15.58 10.89 11.29
N LEU A 155 14.98 9.70 11.36
CA LEU A 155 13.63 9.51 11.90
C LEU A 155 13.67 8.41 12.96
N SER A 156 12.82 8.52 13.97
CA SER A 156 12.57 7.42 14.89
C SER A 156 11.46 6.52 14.31
N THR A 157 11.64 5.22 14.41
CA THR A 157 10.70 4.21 13.91
C THR A 157 10.38 3.20 14.98
N PHE A 158 9.12 3.01 15.27
CA PHE A 158 8.67 1.99 16.19
C PHE A 158 7.68 1.06 15.47
N PHE A 159 7.90 -0.26 15.59
CA PHE A 159 7.04 -1.26 14.98
C PHE A 159 6.29 -2.06 16.05
N ASP A 160 4.98 -2.19 15.86
CA ASP A 160 4.10 -3.07 16.63
C ASP A 160 3.21 -3.84 15.65
N GLY A 161 3.60 -5.06 15.31
CA GLY A 161 2.96 -5.84 14.25
C GLY A 161 2.94 -5.08 12.91
N ASP A 162 1.74 -4.79 12.40
CA ASP A 162 1.52 -4.04 11.16
C ASP A 162 1.50 -2.52 11.34
N LEU A 163 1.63 -2.05 12.56
CA LEU A 163 1.72 -0.63 12.87
C LEU A 163 3.17 -0.18 12.86
N LEU A 164 3.45 0.88 12.13
CA LEU A 164 4.68 1.67 12.20
C LEU A 164 4.34 3.03 12.77
N GLU A 165 4.98 3.44 13.83
CA GLU A 165 5.01 4.81 14.28
C GLU A 165 6.31 5.46 13.83
N LEU A 166 6.20 6.54 13.05
CA LEU A 166 7.30 7.30 12.50
C LEU A 166 7.33 8.70 13.13
N HIS A 167 8.51 9.18 13.50
CA HIS A 167 8.68 10.51 14.07
C HIS A 167 9.93 11.21 13.51
N ASP A 168 9.76 12.43 12.97
CA ASP A 168 10.83 13.24 12.36
C ASP A 168 11.36 14.36 13.26
N GLY A 169 10.98 14.36 14.54
CA GLY A 169 11.27 15.45 15.49
C GLY A 169 10.18 16.52 15.52
N GLN A 170 9.28 16.57 14.57
CA GLN A 170 8.17 17.52 14.50
C GLN A 170 6.81 16.84 14.37
N HIS A 171 6.73 15.80 13.56
CA HIS A 171 5.49 15.09 13.23
C HIS A 171 5.56 13.65 13.70
N ARG A 172 4.47 13.20 14.29
CA ARG A 172 4.25 11.80 14.65
C ARG A 172 3.27 11.21 13.65
N LEU A 173 3.69 10.18 12.96
CA LEU A 173 2.91 9.53 11.91
C LEU A 173 2.70 8.05 12.23
N PRO A 174 1.53 7.66 12.73
CA PRO A 174 1.15 6.27 12.80
C PRO A 174 0.73 5.78 11.41
N LEU A 175 1.39 4.76 10.92
CA LEU A 175 1.10 4.09 9.65
C LEU A 175 0.75 2.64 9.91
N ARG A 176 -0.42 2.21 9.48
CA ARG A 176 -0.79 0.80 9.44
C ARG A 176 -0.63 0.30 8.01
N ARG A 177 0.11 -0.78 7.85
CA ARG A 177 0.15 -1.48 6.57
C ARG A 177 -1.14 -2.27 6.40
N LEU A 178 -1.85 -2.01 5.32
CA LEU A 178 -3.00 -2.80 4.93
C LEU A 178 -2.56 -3.95 4.01
N PRO A 179 -3.21 -5.12 4.09
CA PRO A 179 -3.01 -6.14 3.10
C PRO A 179 -3.25 -5.54 1.71
N VAL A 180 -2.31 -5.71 0.82
CA VAL A 180 -2.60 -5.52 -0.60
C VAL A 180 -3.52 -6.68 -0.93
N GLU A 181 -4.80 -6.39 -1.11
CA GLU A 181 -5.68 -7.39 -1.68
C GLU A 181 -5.01 -7.86 -2.96
N ARG A 182 -4.59 -9.11 -2.96
CA ARG A 182 -4.26 -9.82 -4.18
C ARG A 182 -5.59 -10.08 -4.90
N GLY A 183 -6.33 -9.01 -5.11
CA GLY A 183 -7.35 -8.96 -6.13
C GLY A 183 -6.58 -9.21 -7.40
N GLN A 184 -6.90 -10.34 -7.98
CA GLN A 184 -6.61 -10.70 -9.36
C GLN A 184 -5.82 -9.59 -10.04
N ASP A 185 -4.59 -9.88 -10.48
CA ASP A 185 -3.88 -9.03 -11.43
C ASP A 185 -4.85 -8.70 -12.59
N GLN A 186 -5.74 -7.77 -12.35
CA GLN A 186 -6.35 -7.01 -13.40
C GLN A 186 -5.21 -6.12 -13.87
N GLY A 187 -4.57 -6.58 -14.93
CA GLY A 187 -3.73 -5.75 -15.75
C GLY A 187 -4.43 -4.40 -16.01
N PRO A 188 -3.77 -3.37 -16.57
CA PRO A 188 -4.27 -2.01 -16.67
C PRO A 188 -5.61 -1.99 -17.42
N GLY A 189 -6.70 -2.17 -16.72
CA GLY A 189 -8.06 -2.37 -17.24
C GLY A 189 -9.16 -2.30 -16.19
N GLY A 190 -8.85 -2.04 -14.93
CA GLY A 190 -9.83 -1.94 -13.84
C GLY A 190 -10.75 -0.72 -13.89
N GLY A 191 -11.06 -0.20 -15.06
CA GLY A 191 -11.96 0.94 -15.24
C GLY A 191 -13.03 0.77 -16.34
N ASP A 192 -12.88 -0.16 -17.27
CA ASP A 192 -13.80 -0.22 -18.43
C ASP A 192 -14.64 -1.52 -18.52
N GLY A 193 -14.64 -2.33 -17.46
CA GLY A 193 -15.43 -3.57 -17.38
C GLY A 193 -15.02 -4.67 -18.36
N ARG A 194 -13.85 -4.60 -18.98
CA ARG A 194 -13.34 -5.65 -19.86
C ARG A 194 -12.99 -6.90 -19.08
N VAL A 195 -13.42 -8.04 -19.60
CA VAL A 195 -13.07 -9.37 -19.15
C VAL A 195 -12.12 -9.97 -20.16
N LEU A 196 -10.87 -10.20 -19.78
CA LEU A 196 -9.81 -10.67 -20.65
C LEU A 196 -9.50 -12.16 -20.41
N ALA A 197 -9.02 -12.85 -21.43
CA ALA A 197 -8.50 -14.20 -21.30
C ALA A 197 -7.16 -14.16 -20.55
N PRO A 198 -7.01 -14.87 -19.41
CA PRO A 198 -5.77 -14.87 -18.63
C PRO A 198 -4.63 -15.67 -19.29
N MET A 199 -4.98 -16.53 -20.23
CA MET A 199 -4.03 -17.36 -21.01
C MET A 199 -4.72 -17.84 -22.29
N PRO A 200 -3.96 -18.31 -23.30
CA PRO A 200 -4.54 -18.93 -24.48
C PRO A 200 -5.30 -20.22 -24.12
N GLY A 201 -6.47 -20.41 -24.69
CA GLY A 201 -7.31 -21.56 -24.36
C GLY A 201 -8.57 -21.64 -25.20
N ARG A 202 -9.36 -22.68 -24.95
CA ARG A 202 -10.64 -22.93 -25.59
C ARG A 202 -11.78 -22.60 -24.61
N VAL A 203 -12.78 -21.87 -25.06
CA VAL A 203 -14.00 -21.62 -24.29
C VAL A 203 -14.83 -22.91 -24.26
N VAL A 204 -14.94 -23.52 -23.07
CA VAL A 204 -15.71 -24.77 -22.87
C VAL A 204 -17.18 -24.46 -22.63
N LEU A 205 -17.47 -23.45 -21.82
CA LEU A 205 -18.81 -23.11 -21.40
C LEU A 205 -18.95 -21.60 -21.22
N VAL A 206 -20.06 -21.06 -21.69
CA VAL A 206 -20.49 -19.69 -21.42
C VAL A 206 -21.73 -19.74 -20.55
N LYS A 207 -21.67 -19.11 -19.37
CA LYS A 207 -22.71 -19.17 -18.32
C LYS A 207 -23.64 -17.95 -18.33
N VAL A 208 -23.32 -16.92 -19.12
CA VAL A 208 -24.05 -15.66 -19.13
C VAL A 208 -24.44 -15.26 -20.56
N GLN A 209 -25.42 -14.37 -20.67
CA GLN A 209 -25.87 -13.79 -21.94
C GLN A 209 -25.63 -12.27 -21.93
N ALA A 210 -25.51 -11.68 -23.13
CA ALA A 210 -25.51 -10.24 -23.28
C ALA A 210 -26.80 -9.64 -22.70
N GLY A 211 -26.66 -8.57 -21.91
CA GLY A 211 -27.76 -7.93 -21.19
C GLY A 211 -28.05 -8.51 -19.81
N GLN A 212 -27.43 -9.61 -19.39
CA GLN A 212 -27.66 -10.22 -18.09
C GLN A 212 -26.96 -9.42 -16.96
N ALA A 213 -27.65 -9.23 -15.84
CA ALA A 213 -27.06 -8.68 -14.63
C ALA A 213 -26.20 -9.73 -13.93
N VAL A 214 -25.02 -9.34 -13.44
CA VAL A 214 -24.06 -10.20 -12.77
C VAL A 214 -23.50 -9.50 -11.54
N ALA A 215 -23.29 -10.25 -10.46
CA ALA A 215 -22.60 -9.77 -9.28
C ALA A 215 -21.07 -9.78 -9.49
N ALA A 216 -20.34 -8.98 -8.74
CA ALA A 216 -18.87 -9.04 -8.71
C ALA A 216 -18.41 -10.45 -8.33
N GLY A 217 -17.44 -11.01 -9.10
CA GLY A 217 -16.94 -12.37 -8.89
C GLY A 217 -17.83 -13.49 -9.46
N ALA A 218 -19.00 -13.20 -10.06
CA ALA A 218 -19.84 -14.21 -10.72
C ALA A 218 -19.10 -14.87 -11.88
N GLU A 219 -19.26 -16.18 -12.06
CA GLU A 219 -18.65 -16.92 -13.18
C GLU A 219 -19.35 -16.60 -14.49
N LEU A 220 -18.61 -16.06 -15.45
CA LEU A 220 -19.12 -15.68 -16.75
C LEU A 220 -18.95 -16.81 -17.78
N LEU A 221 -17.79 -17.43 -17.79
CA LEU A 221 -17.45 -18.52 -18.72
C LEU A 221 -16.32 -19.37 -18.17
N VAL A 222 -16.11 -20.54 -18.78
CA VAL A 222 -15.04 -21.47 -18.45
C VAL A 222 -14.11 -21.62 -19.63
N LEU A 223 -12.81 -21.41 -19.41
CA LEU A 223 -11.73 -21.64 -20.36
C LEU A 223 -11.02 -22.95 -20.04
N GLU A 224 -10.76 -23.77 -21.03
CA GLU A 224 -9.84 -24.90 -20.94
C GLU A 224 -8.49 -24.49 -21.51
N ALA A 225 -7.45 -24.58 -20.66
CA ALA A 225 -6.09 -24.31 -21.07
C ALA A 225 -5.15 -25.33 -20.39
N MET A 226 -4.23 -25.91 -21.13
CA MET A 226 -3.23 -26.87 -20.62
C MET A 226 -3.85 -28.01 -19.78
N LYS A 227 -5.03 -28.54 -20.17
CA LYS A 227 -5.78 -29.61 -19.47
C LYS A 227 -6.35 -29.19 -18.10
N MET A 228 -6.52 -27.89 -17.87
CA MET A 228 -7.18 -27.34 -16.69
C MET A 228 -8.36 -26.49 -17.11
N GLU A 229 -9.46 -26.57 -16.37
CA GLU A 229 -10.58 -25.66 -16.52
C GLU A 229 -10.41 -24.45 -15.61
N LEU A 230 -10.52 -23.26 -16.18
CA LEU A 230 -10.39 -21.99 -15.48
C LEU A 230 -11.68 -21.20 -15.60
N ALA A 231 -12.33 -20.91 -14.47
CA ALA A 231 -13.50 -20.06 -14.43
C ALA A 231 -13.10 -18.57 -14.56
N VAL A 232 -13.58 -17.90 -15.58
CA VAL A 232 -13.43 -16.45 -15.77
C VAL A 232 -14.62 -15.75 -15.13
N ARG A 233 -14.31 -14.77 -14.25
CA ARG A 233 -15.30 -14.13 -13.39
C ARG A 233 -15.51 -12.65 -13.71
N ALA A 234 -16.68 -12.12 -13.32
CA ALA A 234 -17.00 -10.70 -13.46
C ALA A 234 -16.08 -9.83 -12.59
N PRO A 235 -15.46 -8.77 -13.16
CA PRO A 235 -14.58 -7.87 -12.42
C PRO A 235 -15.33 -6.92 -11.47
N CYS A 236 -16.59 -6.65 -11.77
CA CYS A 236 -17.45 -5.77 -10.98
C CYS A 236 -18.90 -6.24 -11.06
N GLU A 237 -19.74 -5.75 -10.18
CA GLU A 237 -21.19 -5.85 -10.29
C GLU A 237 -21.69 -4.96 -11.44
N GLY A 238 -22.63 -5.46 -12.23
CA GLY A 238 -23.18 -4.72 -13.36
C GLY A 238 -23.91 -5.61 -14.36
N ARG A 239 -24.01 -5.12 -15.59
CA ARG A 239 -24.68 -5.83 -16.69
C ARG A 239 -23.69 -6.18 -17.79
N VAL A 240 -23.75 -7.41 -18.30
CA VAL A 240 -22.92 -7.84 -19.45
C VAL A 240 -23.33 -7.05 -20.68
N SER A 241 -22.55 -6.03 -21.04
CA SER A 241 -22.86 -5.17 -22.20
C SER A 241 -22.46 -5.82 -23.52
N GLU A 242 -21.44 -6.66 -23.51
CA GLU A 242 -20.93 -7.33 -24.72
C GLU A 242 -20.37 -8.72 -24.35
N LEU A 243 -20.67 -9.71 -25.18
CA LEU A 243 -20.07 -11.05 -25.09
C LEU A 243 -19.50 -11.37 -26.48
N ARG A 244 -18.19 -11.55 -26.58
CA ARG A 244 -17.46 -11.68 -27.85
C ARG A 244 -17.07 -13.10 -28.20
N VAL A 245 -17.38 -14.06 -27.33
CA VAL A 245 -16.97 -15.45 -27.50
C VAL A 245 -18.13 -16.40 -27.29
N ALA A 246 -18.07 -17.54 -27.96
CA ALA A 246 -19.01 -18.64 -27.82
C ALA A 246 -18.29 -19.92 -27.35
N ALA A 247 -19.06 -20.88 -26.84
CA ALA A 247 -18.52 -22.19 -26.51
C ALA A 247 -17.89 -22.86 -27.74
N GLY A 248 -16.66 -23.34 -27.61
CA GLY A 248 -15.86 -23.92 -28.67
C GLY A 248 -14.82 -22.98 -29.27
N ASP A 249 -14.91 -21.68 -29.07
CA ASP A 249 -13.95 -20.71 -29.61
C ASP A 249 -12.57 -20.88 -28.94
N PHE A 250 -11.51 -20.68 -29.75
CA PHE A 250 -10.15 -20.56 -29.26
C PHE A 250 -9.79 -19.09 -29.09
N VAL A 251 -9.19 -18.73 -27.96
CA VAL A 251 -8.81 -17.37 -27.63
C VAL A 251 -7.36 -17.29 -27.25
N GLU A 252 -6.70 -16.19 -27.63
CA GLU A 252 -5.35 -15.86 -27.22
C GLU A 252 -5.34 -15.18 -25.85
N ALA A 253 -4.17 -15.13 -25.20
CA ALA A 253 -3.99 -14.36 -23.97
C ALA A 253 -4.37 -12.89 -24.21
N ASP A 254 -5.00 -12.25 -23.19
CA ASP A 254 -5.46 -10.86 -23.22
C ASP A 254 -6.57 -10.56 -24.25
N ALA A 255 -7.12 -11.57 -24.93
CA ALA A 255 -8.29 -11.39 -25.78
C ALA A 255 -9.51 -10.95 -24.94
N VAL A 256 -10.28 -9.98 -25.44
CA VAL A 256 -11.51 -9.52 -24.78
C VAL A 256 -12.61 -10.55 -24.97
N LEU A 257 -13.04 -11.17 -23.88
CA LEU A 257 -14.08 -12.21 -23.85
C LEU A 257 -15.48 -11.61 -23.66
N ALA A 258 -15.59 -10.68 -22.74
CA ALA A 258 -16.83 -10.00 -22.42
C ALA A 258 -16.56 -8.58 -21.90
N ARG A 259 -17.62 -7.78 -21.80
CA ARG A 259 -17.58 -6.49 -21.13
C ARG A 259 -18.75 -6.38 -20.15
N VAL A 260 -18.46 -6.00 -18.90
CA VAL A 260 -19.47 -5.76 -17.86
C VAL A 260 -19.52 -4.25 -17.60
N ALA A 261 -20.66 -3.62 -17.91
CA ALA A 261 -20.89 -2.22 -17.59
C ALA A 261 -21.38 -2.12 -16.15
N ALA A 262 -20.66 -1.35 -15.30
CA ALA A 262 -21.14 -1.06 -13.96
C ALA A 262 -22.49 -0.33 -14.06
N GLU A 263 -23.47 -0.77 -13.29
CA GLU A 263 -24.73 -0.05 -13.16
C GLU A 263 -24.44 1.16 -12.26
N ALA A 264 -24.56 2.38 -12.83
CA ALA A 264 -24.42 3.59 -12.04
C ALA A 264 -25.52 3.64 -10.98
N PRO A 265 -25.23 4.07 -9.74
CA PRO A 265 -26.21 4.17 -8.66
C PRO A 265 -27.31 5.16 -8.95
#